data_dd9cc09601aefa385100ec8bcafd9bfa
#
_entry.id   dd9cc09601aefa385100ec8bcafd9bfa
#
_cell.length_a   1.000
_cell.length_b   1.000
_cell.length_c   1.000
_cell.angle_alpha   90.00
_cell.angle_beta   90.00
_cell.angle_gamma   90.00
#
_symmetry.space_group_name_H-M   'P 1'
#
loop_
_entity.id
_entity.type
_entity.pdbx_description
1 polymer ?
#
loop_
_entity_poly.entity_id
_entity_poly.type
_entity_poly.pdbx_seq_one_letter_code
_entity_poly.pdbx_strand_id
1 'polypeptide(L)'
;MEAHENVRRYISEEAYRTVFKLANSPSRGTGINQPFLLHGDLGFHNFIFQENKLHGVIDPLPVLGDPIYDLIYAFCSTPEDLTKETIGYAMKQCVFHKNDRDLYEEIVIGLYLRIDTCLRHHPTDLEDYLAAWRYWMGEVEVTL
;
A
#
# COMPACT_ATOMS: atom_id res chain seq x y z
N MET A 1 -2.83 -10.36 13.46
CA MET A 1 -2.01 -10.66 14.67
C MET A 1 -0.60 -11.13 14.31
N GLU A 2 -0.45 -12.03 13.35
CA GLU A 2 0.86 -12.56 12.95
C GLU A 2 1.83 -11.48 12.40
N ALA A 3 1.37 -10.61 11.51
CA ALA A 3 2.17 -9.50 10.97
C ALA A 3 2.72 -8.59 12.07
N HIS A 4 1.94 -8.31 13.12
CA HIS A 4 2.40 -7.47 14.22
C HIS A 4 3.56 -8.10 14.99
N GLU A 5 3.58 -9.41 15.20
CA GLU A 5 4.67 -10.08 15.91
C GLU A 5 6.02 -9.94 15.19
N ASN A 6 6.02 -9.97 13.86
CA ASN A 6 7.22 -9.81 13.06
C ASN A 6 7.71 -8.35 13.05
N VAL A 7 6.77 -7.43 12.92
CA VAL A 7 7.06 -5.99 12.67
C VAL A 7 7.39 -5.22 13.96
N ARG A 8 6.90 -5.64 15.12
CA ARG A 8 7.03 -4.94 16.42
C ARG A 8 8.47 -4.64 16.88
N ARG A 9 9.46 -5.29 16.27
CA ARG A 9 10.88 -5.03 16.55
C ARG A 9 11.39 -3.78 15.84
N TYR A 10 10.69 -3.33 14.80
CA TYR A 10 11.10 -2.27 13.88
C TYR A 10 10.17 -1.06 13.92
N ILE A 11 8.92 -1.28 14.29
CA ILE A 11 7.87 -0.25 14.38
C ILE A 11 7.38 -0.17 15.81
N SER A 12 7.27 1.06 16.34
CA SER A 12 6.83 1.29 17.71
C SER A 12 5.38 0.84 17.96
N GLU A 13 5.07 0.50 19.19
CA GLU A 13 3.69 0.15 19.61
C GLU A 13 2.70 1.28 19.35
N GLU A 14 3.12 2.54 19.46
CA GLU A 14 2.29 3.71 19.17
C GLU A 14 1.95 3.79 17.69
N ALA A 15 2.94 3.63 16.81
CA ALA A 15 2.73 3.59 15.37
C ALA A 15 1.84 2.41 14.94
N TYR A 16 2.00 1.24 15.56
CA TYR A 16 1.08 0.11 15.35
C TYR A 16 -0.36 0.46 15.72
N ARG A 17 -0.58 1.08 16.90
CA ARG A 17 -1.92 1.51 17.33
C ARG A 17 -2.54 2.50 16.35
N THR A 18 -1.73 3.39 15.80
CA THR A 18 -2.17 4.32 14.74
C THR A 18 -2.65 3.55 13.52
N VAL A 19 -1.85 2.64 12.98
CA VAL A 19 -2.24 1.80 11.84
C VAL A 19 -3.49 0.99 12.14
N PHE A 20 -3.56 0.36 13.31
CA PHE A 20 -4.72 -0.42 13.71
C PHE A 20 -6.00 0.43 13.75
N LYS A 21 -5.91 1.65 14.28
CA LYS A 21 -7.02 2.61 14.30
C LYS A 21 -7.44 3.02 12.89
N LEU A 22 -6.47 3.33 12.02
CA LEU A 22 -6.73 3.68 10.62
C LEU A 22 -7.40 2.51 9.88
N ALA A 23 -6.85 1.30 10.02
CA ALA A 23 -7.37 0.11 9.36
C ALA A 23 -8.80 -0.25 9.78
N ASN A 24 -9.20 0.08 11.01
CA ASN A 24 -10.54 -0.16 11.56
C ASN A 24 -11.44 1.09 11.52
N SER A 25 -11.04 2.15 10.82
CA SER A 25 -11.85 3.37 10.73
C SER A 25 -13.20 3.10 10.05
N PRO A 26 -14.32 3.53 10.65
CA PRO A 26 -15.65 3.38 10.04
C PRO A 26 -15.78 4.10 8.68
N SER A 27 -14.93 5.10 8.42
CA SER A 27 -14.91 5.82 7.14
C SER A 27 -14.31 5.03 5.98
N ARG A 28 -13.52 3.98 6.28
CA ARG A 28 -12.97 3.12 5.24
C ARG A 28 -14.10 2.31 4.57
N GLY A 29 -14.09 2.32 3.25
CA GLY A 29 -15.12 1.62 2.46
C GLY A 29 -16.47 2.35 2.37
N THR A 30 -16.67 3.47 3.06
CA THR A 30 -17.84 4.31 2.86
C THR A 30 -17.68 5.09 1.56
N GLY A 31 -18.67 4.98 0.66
CA GLY A 31 -18.62 5.65 -0.65
C GLY A 31 -18.36 4.75 -1.84
N ILE A 32 -18.08 3.46 -1.62
CA ILE A 32 -18.05 2.47 -2.71
C ILE A 32 -19.49 2.05 -2.98
N ASN A 33 -20.13 2.69 -3.93
CA ASN A 33 -21.49 2.32 -4.36
C ASN A 33 -21.52 0.95 -5.05
N GLN A 34 -20.38 0.51 -5.61
CA GLN A 34 -20.26 -0.75 -6.31
C GLN A 34 -18.81 -1.26 -6.23
N PRO A 35 -18.56 -2.48 -5.71
CA PRO A 35 -17.22 -3.03 -5.66
C PRO A 35 -16.69 -3.35 -7.06
N PHE A 36 -15.39 -3.17 -7.24
CA PHE A 36 -14.68 -3.56 -8.45
C PHE A 36 -14.15 -4.99 -8.33
N LEU A 37 -14.02 -5.66 -9.47
CA LEU A 37 -13.23 -6.88 -9.55
C LEU A 37 -11.76 -6.49 -9.58
N LEU A 38 -11.03 -6.89 -8.55
CA LEU A 38 -9.61 -6.58 -8.35
C LEU A 38 -8.74 -7.76 -8.79
N HIS A 39 -7.48 -7.46 -9.11
CA HIS A 39 -6.45 -8.47 -9.32
C HIS A 39 -6.14 -9.22 -8.00
N GLY A 40 -6.08 -8.50 -6.87
CA GLY A 40 -5.92 -9.04 -5.52
C GLY A 40 -4.48 -9.36 -5.12
N ASP A 41 -3.56 -9.54 -6.09
CA ASP A 41 -2.11 -9.73 -5.90
C ASP A 41 -1.33 -8.92 -6.95
N LEU A 42 -1.61 -7.63 -7.04
CA LEU A 42 -1.06 -6.74 -8.07
C LEU A 42 0.36 -6.28 -7.74
N GLY A 43 1.24 -7.24 -7.41
CA GLY A 43 2.66 -6.97 -7.19
C GLY A 43 3.46 -6.81 -8.48
N PHE A 44 4.59 -6.10 -8.40
CA PHE A 44 5.47 -5.85 -9.55
C PHE A 44 5.92 -7.16 -10.25
N HIS A 45 6.10 -8.25 -9.49
CA HIS A 45 6.47 -9.57 -10.01
C HIS A 45 5.41 -10.18 -10.95
N ASN A 46 4.16 -9.71 -10.89
CA ASN A 46 3.07 -10.14 -11.77
C ASN A 46 2.92 -9.26 -13.01
N PHE A 47 3.79 -8.25 -13.20
CA PHE A 47 3.78 -7.40 -14.39
C PHE A 47 4.73 -7.95 -15.46
N ILE A 48 4.23 -8.07 -16.67
CA ILE A 48 5.00 -8.47 -17.85
C ILE A 48 5.30 -7.22 -18.67
N PHE A 49 6.59 -6.93 -18.82
CA PHE A 49 7.07 -5.83 -19.65
C PHE A 49 7.67 -6.35 -20.95
N GLN A 50 7.41 -5.64 -22.03
CA GLN A 50 8.04 -5.84 -23.31
C GLN A 50 8.46 -4.46 -23.85
N GLU A 51 9.72 -4.30 -24.26
CA GLU A 51 10.27 -3.03 -24.75
C GLU A 51 9.96 -1.83 -23.83
N ASN A 52 10.13 -2.04 -22.51
CA ASN A 52 9.85 -1.05 -21.46
C ASN A 52 8.37 -0.59 -21.37
N LYS A 53 7.44 -1.36 -21.93
CA LYS A 53 6.00 -1.11 -21.81
C LYS A 53 5.33 -2.25 -21.09
N LEU A 54 4.37 -1.92 -20.24
CA LEU A 54 3.52 -2.93 -19.61
C LEU A 54 2.73 -3.65 -20.70
N HIS A 55 2.95 -4.94 -20.83
CA HIS A 55 2.33 -5.80 -21.85
C HIS A 55 1.17 -6.63 -21.29
N GLY A 56 1.26 -6.99 -20.03
CA GLY A 56 0.22 -7.76 -19.35
C GLY A 56 0.44 -7.90 -17.86
N VAL A 57 -0.56 -8.42 -17.19
CA VAL A 57 -0.53 -8.79 -15.77
C VAL A 57 -0.99 -10.24 -15.66
N ILE A 58 -0.35 -11.02 -14.80
CA ILE A 58 -0.55 -12.47 -14.64
C ILE A 58 -0.86 -12.83 -13.19
N ASP A 59 -1.28 -14.07 -12.96
CA ASP A 59 -1.51 -14.69 -11.65
C ASP A 59 -2.46 -13.90 -10.72
N PRO A 60 -3.69 -13.59 -11.17
CA PRO A 60 -4.65 -12.90 -10.33
C PRO A 60 -5.16 -13.79 -9.19
N LEU A 61 -5.37 -13.17 -8.02
CA LEU A 61 -6.19 -13.70 -6.91
C LEU A 61 -7.47 -12.87 -6.81
N PRO A 62 -8.48 -13.11 -7.68
CA PRO A 62 -9.58 -12.17 -7.86
C PRO A 62 -10.40 -11.97 -6.59
N VAL A 63 -10.65 -10.71 -6.25
CA VAL A 63 -11.48 -10.31 -5.12
C VAL A 63 -12.34 -9.11 -5.48
N LEU A 64 -13.49 -8.97 -4.84
CA LEU A 64 -14.34 -7.78 -4.97
C LEU A 64 -13.99 -6.77 -3.88
N GLY A 65 -13.72 -5.52 -4.25
CA GLY A 65 -13.33 -4.50 -3.28
C GLY A 65 -13.14 -3.09 -3.86
N ASP A 66 -12.53 -2.23 -3.05
CA ASP A 66 -12.12 -0.88 -3.44
C ASP A 66 -10.87 -0.96 -4.34
N PRO A 67 -10.88 -0.35 -5.53
CA PRO A 67 -9.74 -0.36 -6.45
C PRO A 67 -8.47 0.26 -5.87
N ILE A 68 -8.56 1.06 -4.82
CA ILE A 68 -7.40 1.57 -4.09
C ILE A 68 -6.51 0.44 -3.57
N TYR A 69 -7.07 -0.73 -3.25
CA TYR A 69 -6.32 -1.88 -2.77
C TYR A 69 -5.24 -2.32 -3.76
N ASP A 70 -5.62 -2.54 -5.02
CA ASP A 70 -4.67 -2.95 -6.07
C ASP A 70 -3.62 -1.87 -6.34
N LEU A 71 -4.02 -0.60 -6.33
CA LEU A 71 -3.10 0.52 -6.51
C LEU A 71 -2.05 0.57 -5.40
N ILE A 72 -2.46 0.49 -4.14
CA ILE A 72 -1.55 0.50 -2.99
C ILE A 72 -0.67 -0.76 -2.97
N TYR A 73 -1.23 -1.92 -3.31
CA TYR A 73 -0.48 -3.15 -3.41
C TYR A 73 0.65 -3.03 -4.45
N ALA A 74 0.34 -2.53 -5.65
CA ALA A 74 1.33 -2.29 -6.70
C ALA A 74 2.37 -1.25 -6.28
N PHE A 75 1.94 -0.12 -5.72
CA PHE A 75 2.81 0.95 -5.26
C PHE A 75 3.81 0.48 -4.21
N CYS A 76 3.35 -0.27 -3.20
CA CYS A 76 4.20 -0.77 -2.13
C CYS A 76 4.99 -2.05 -2.50
N SER A 77 4.83 -2.61 -3.69
CA SER A 77 5.41 -3.92 -4.05
C SER A 77 6.93 -3.89 -4.24
N THR A 78 7.50 -2.72 -4.51
CA THR A 78 8.95 -2.47 -4.54
C THR A 78 9.29 -1.30 -3.64
N PRO A 79 10.51 -1.21 -3.07
CA PRO A 79 10.88 -0.09 -2.21
C PRO A 79 11.25 1.18 -3.00
N GLU A 80 11.44 1.07 -4.32
CA GLU A 80 11.80 2.19 -5.17
C GLU A 80 10.62 3.12 -5.39
N ASP A 81 10.90 4.41 -5.46
CA ASP A 81 9.95 5.46 -5.85
C ASP A 81 8.67 5.55 -4.99
N LEU A 82 8.74 5.19 -3.70
CA LEU A 82 7.65 5.33 -2.74
C LEU A 82 7.41 6.80 -2.36
N THR A 83 7.16 7.64 -3.36
CA THR A 83 7.06 9.10 -3.24
C THR A 83 5.64 9.61 -3.52
N LYS A 84 5.32 10.82 -3.01
CA LYS A 84 4.08 11.52 -3.34
C LYS A 84 3.92 11.78 -4.84
N GLU A 85 5.01 12.05 -5.51
CA GLU A 85 5.02 12.32 -6.96
C GLU A 85 4.55 11.08 -7.73
N THR A 86 5.12 9.93 -7.42
CA THR A 86 4.79 8.65 -8.07
C THR A 86 3.33 8.27 -7.87
N ILE A 87 2.86 8.27 -6.62
CA ILE A 87 1.46 7.89 -6.34
C ILE A 87 0.48 8.95 -6.86
N GLY A 88 0.83 10.22 -6.79
CA GLY A 88 0.02 11.31 -7.32
C GLY A 88 -0.12 11.26 -8.85
N TYR A 89 0.94 10.85 -9.57
CA TYR A 89 0.86 10.59 -11.00
C TYR A 89 -0.08 9.42 -11.30
N ALA A 90 0.05 8.31 -10.58
CA ALA A 90 -0.81 7.15 -10.75
C ALA A 90 -2.28 7.47 -10.47
N MET A 91 -2.57 8.21 -9.39
CA MET A 91 -3.94 8.63 -9.05
C MET A 91 -4.60 9.47 -10.14
N LYS A 92 -3.85 10.31 -10.85
CA LYS A 92 -4.39 11.11 -11.97
C LYS A 92 -4.84 10.26 -13.16
N GLN A 93 -4.32 9.03 -13.27
CA GLN A 93 -4.71 8.09 -14.34
C GLN A 93 -5.88 7.18 -13.93
N CYS A 94 -6.21 7.15 -12.65
CA CYS A 94 -7.30 6.30 -12.14
C CYS A 94 -8.67 6.90 -12.46
N VAL A 95 -9.66 6.03 -12.66
CA VAL A 95 -11.08 6.39 -12.82
C VAL A 95 -11.79 6.69 -11.49
N PHE A 96 -11.11 6.46 -10.40
CA PHE A 96 -11.56 6.76 -9.03
C PHE A 96 -10.65 7.81 -8.40
N HIS A 97 -11.15 8.49 -7.38
CA HIS A 97 -10.39 9.53 -6.68
C HIS A 97 -10.44 9.31 -5.17
N LYS A 98 -9.33 9.57 -4.53
CA LYS A 98 -9.20 9.71 -3.07
C LYS A 98 -8.59 11.08 -2.77
N ASN A 99 -9.01 11.72 -1.68
CA ASN A 99 -8.28 12.88 -1.18
C ASN A 99 -6.91 12.43 -0.61
N ASP A 100 -6.00 13.38 -0.47
CA ASP A 100 -4.62 13.08 -0.07
C ASP A 100 -4.56 12.38 1.30
N ARG A 101 -5.38 12.80 2.25
CA ARG A 101 -5.44 12.18 3.58
C ARG A 101 -5.80 10.69 3.50
N ASP A 102 -6.91 10.36 2.87
CA ASP A 102 -7.38 8.98 2.75
C ASP A 102 -6.36 8.13 1.98
N LEU A 103 -5.73 8.70 0.95
CA LEU A 103 -4.68 8.04 0.18
C LEU A 103 -3.45 7.73 1.04
N TYR A 104 -2.98 8.69 1.84
CA TYR A 104 -1.80 8.52 2.70
C TYR A 104 -2.06 7.52 3.82
N GLU A 105 -3.27 7.52 4.39
CA GLU A 105 -3.70 6.51 5.36
C GLU A 105 -3.64 5.09 4.75
N GLU A 106 -4.11 4.90 3.52
CA GLU A 106 -4.04 3.62 2.80
C GLU A 106 -2.59 3.20 2.51
N ILE A 107 -1.71 4.15 2.13
CA ILE A 107 -0.28 3.86 1.91
C ILE A 107 0.38 3.38 3.20
N VAL A 108 0.13 4.03 4.33
CA VAL A 108 0.67 3.62 5.63
C VAL A 108 0.23 2.21 6.00
N ILE A 109 -1.05 1.88 5.80
CA ILE A 109 -1.54 0.52 6.03
C ILE A 109 -0.85 -0.48 5.09
N GLY A 110 -0.74 -0.14 3.81
CA GLY A 110 -0.08 -0.98 2.81
C GLY A 110 1.40 -1.23 3.13
N LEU A 111 2.14 -0.19 3.52
CA LEU A 111 3.54 -0.30 3.94
C LEU A 111 3.70 -1.16 5.20
N TYR A 112 2.81 -1.05 6.17
CA TYR A 112 2.84 -1.91 7.35
C TYR A 112 2.77 -3.39 6.98
N LEU A 113 1.84 -3.76 6.12
CA LEU A 113 1.70 -5.13 5.63
C LEU A 113 2.90 -5.55 4.75
N ARG A 114 3.43 -4.62 3.97
CA ARG A 114 4.58 -4.89 3.11
C ARG A 114 5.86 -5.11 3.90
N ILE A 115 6.08 -4.40 5.01
CA ILE A 115 7.21 -4.65 5.92
C ILE A 115 7.16 -6.06 6.49
N ASP A 116 5.99 -6.57 6.89
CA ASP A 116 5.85 -7.97 7.31
C ASP A 116 6.24 -8.96 6.19
N THR A 117 5.75 -8.71 4.98
CA THR A 117 6.11 -9.53 3.81
C THR A 117 7.61 -9.45 3.50
N CYS A 118 8.20 -8.25 3.57
CA CYS A 118 9.63 -8.01 3.37
C CYS A 118 10.47 -8.81 4.36
N LEU A 119 10.13 -8.79 5.63
CA LEU A 119 10.84 -9.55 6.67
C LEU A 119 10.85 -11.06 6.41
N ARG A 120 9.81 -11.58 5.78
CA ARG A 120 9.69 -13.02 5.48
C ARG A 120 10.38 -13.43 4.18
N HIS A 121 10.39 -12.56 3.16
CA HIS A 121 10.77 -12.95 1.80
C HIS A 121 11.91 -12.13 1.20
N HIS A 122 12.09 -10.86 1.61
CA HIS A 122 13.04 -9.92 1.01
C HIS A 122 13.73 -9.05 2.07
N PRO A 123 14.38 -9.65 3.08
CA PRO A 123 14.92 -8.90 4.23
C PRO A 123 16.00 -7.87 3.88
N THR A 124 16.59 -7.95 2.70
CA THR A 124 17.55 -6.96 2.18
C THR A 124 16.94 -5.60 1.91
N ASP A 125 15.63 -5.53 1.63
CA ASP A 125 14.93 -4.31 1.28
C ASP A 125 14.33 -3.59 2.51
N LEU A 126 14.55 -4.16 3.71
CA LEU A 126 13.89 -3.70 4.93
C LEU A 126 14.18 -2.23 5.25
N GLU A 127 15.44 -1.80 5.14
CA GLU A 127 15.82 -0.43 5.49
C GLU A 127 15.14 0.60 4.57
N ASP A 128 14.98 0.29 3.30
CA ASP A 128 14.30 1.15 2.33
C ASP A 128 12.80 1.25 2.65
N TYR A 129 12.15 0.13 3.00
CA TYR A 129 10.77 0.14 3.47
C TYR A 129 10.58 0.89 4.80
N LEU A 130 11.52 0.76 5.73
CA LEU A 130 11.47 1.51 6.99
C LEU A 130 11.69 3.02 6.77
N ALA A 131 12.51 3.41 5.81
CA ALA A 131 12.66 4.81 5.42
C ALA A 131 11.36 5.36 4.82
N ALA A 132 10.75 4.63 3.90
CA ALA A 132 9.44 4.98 3.33
C ALA A 132 8.35 5.05 4.42
N TRP A 133 8.34 4.10 5.34
CA TRP A 133 7.43 4.09 6.48
C TRP A 133 7.52 5.38 7.31
N ARG A 134 8.73 5.79 7.71
CA ARG A 134 8.94 7.02 8.48
C ARG A 134 8.46 8.25 7.72
N TYR A 135 8.74 8.32 6.44
CA TYR A 135 8.28 9.40 5.58
C TYR A 135 6.75 9.49 5.55
N TRP A 136 6.06 8.40 5.23
CA TRP A 136 4.61 8.38 5.09
C TRP A 136 3.85 8.55 6.41
N MET A 137 4.40 8.05 7.53
CA MET A 137 3.86 8.34 8.85
C MET A 137 3.88 9.84 9.16
N GLY A 138 4.98 10.52 8.83
CA GLY A 138 5.06 11.98 8.97
C GLY A 138 4.01 12.71 8.13
N GLU A 139 3.73 12.23 6.92
CA GLU A 139 2.71 12.83 6.05
C GLU A 139 1.28 12.66 6.60
N VAL A 140 0.98 11.52 7.18
CA VAL A 140 -0.32 11.28 7.84
C VAL A 140 -0.47 12.19 9.07
N GLU A 141 0.57 12.36 9.88
CA GLU A 141 0.53 13.24 11.06
C GLU A 141 0.29 14.71 10.70
N VAL A 142 0.83 15.18 9.57
CA VAL A 142 0.62 16.56 9.09
C VAL A 142 -0.81 16.78 8.58
N THR A 143 -1.48 15.73 8.10
CA THR A 143 -2.85 15.81 7.57
C THR A 143 -3.95 15.59 8.61
N LEU A 144 -3.56 15.17 9.83
CA LEU A 144 -4.47 15.02 10.98
C LEU A 144 -4.74 16.36 11.67
#